data_5192b8c27773caac1200cb63bef5dc92
#
_entry.id   5192b8c27773caac1200cb63bef5dc92
#
_cell.length_a   1.000
_cell.length_b   1.000
_cell.length_c   1.000
_cell.angle_alpha   90.00
_cell.angle_beta   90.00
_cell.angle_gamma   90.00
#
_symmetry.space_group_name_H-M   'P 1'
#
loop_
_entity.id
_entity.type
_entity.pdbx_description
1 polymer ?
#
loop_
_entity_poly.entity_id
_entity_poly.type
_entity_poly.pdbx_seq_one_letter_code
_entity_poly.pdbx_strand_id
1 'polypeptide(L)'
;RPVILVDDMLHDGKRIRRLAPLLEETRTPVDQVLVGYLTGVGRDLMEQLGYPVDGIYYLPNLQMRFVESTLYPFIGGDTVRRTERLPGGLQPSVNRILPYAAPEFAPMDGRTAWELSLCCLENARDILLALETEFRSLYARNLTLNRLGEAVVLPLCPDKGGCITYDVSRAASACLEGDIELLKRMRPAD
;
A
#
# COMPACT_ATOMS: atom_id res chain seq x y z
N ARG A 1 -33.70 -2.29 -3.91
CA ARG A 1 -33.50 -3.64 -3.34
C ARG A 1 -32.43 -3.54 -2.27
N PRO A 2 -32.53 -4.31 -1.16
CA PRO A 2 -31.48 -4.34 -0.17
C PRO A 2 -30.19 -4.95 -0.75
N VAL A 3 -29.05 -4.55 -0.21
CA VAL A 3 -27.72 -5.02 -0.64
C VAL A 3 -26.99 -5.66 0.52
N ILE A 4 -26.13 -6.63 0.20
CA ILE A 4 -25.17 -7.21 1.12
C ILE A 4 -23.80 -6.63 0.75
N LEU A 5 -23.11 -6.03 1.72
CA LEU A 5 -21.75 -5.55 1.55
C LEU A 5 -20.77 -6.64 1.99
N VAL A 6 -19.77 -6.92 1.16
CA VAL A 6 -18.73 -7.93 1.47
C VAL A 6 -17.36 -7.28 1.39
N ASP A 7 -16.55 -7.46 2.44
CA ASP A 7 -15.17 -6.95 2.47
C ASP A 7 -14.24 -7.97 3.17
N ASP A 8 -12.94 -7.83 3.00
CA ASP A 8 -11.94 -8.68 3.64
C ASP A 8 -11.78 -8.36 5.13
N MET A 9 -11.71 -7.07 5.48
CA MET A 9 -11.52 -6.60 6.85
C MET A 9 -12.30 -5.32 7.13
N LEU A 10 -12.93 -5.29 8.29
CA LEU A 10 -13.55 -4.07 8.84
C LEU A 10 -12.84 -3.65 10.13
N HIS A 11 -12.11 -2.55 10.05
CA HIS A 11 -11.43 -1.93 11.19
C HIS A 11 -11.87 -0.48 11.38
N ASP A 12 -11.24 0.48 10.67
CA ASP A 12 -11.57 1.90 10.78
C ASP A 12 -12.75 2.34 9.89
N GLY A 13 -13.25 1.42 9.06
CA GLY A 13 -14.42 1.62 8.21
C GLY A 13 -14.30 2.72 7.16
N LYS A 14 -13.09 3.09 6.74
CA LYS A 14 -12.89 4.14 5.72
C LYS A 14 -13.68 3.89 4.45
N ARG A 15 -13.75 2.63 3.98
CA ARG A 15 -14.53 2.26 2.79
C ARG A 15 -16.03 2.44 3.04
N ILE A 16 -16.53 1.95 4.16
CA ILE A 16 -17.96 2.07 4.54
C ILE A 16 -18.35 3.54 4.70
N ARG A 17 -17.53 4.35 5.38
CA ARG A 17 -17.80 5.80 5.54
C ARG A 17 -17.85 6.55 4.21
N ARG A 18 -17.12 6.09 3.19
CA ARG A 18 -17.19 6.67 1.83
C ARG A 18 -18.42 6.18 1.07
N LEU A 19 -18.85 4.95 1.33
CA LEU A 19 -19.99 4.32 0.64
C LEU A 19 -21.32 4.74 1.24
N ALA A 20 -21.42 4.91 2.55
CA ALA A 20 -22.65 5.22 3.26
C ALA A 20 -23.43 6.41 2.66
N PRO A 21 -22.82 7.57 2.37
CA PRO A 21 -23.53 8.69 1.76
C PRO A 21 -24.15 8.34 0.39
N LEU A 22 -23.48 7.52 -0.42
CA LEU A 22 -24.01 7.08 -1.72
C LEU A 22 -25.20 6.14 -1.57
N LEU A 23 -25.15 5.25 -0.56
CA LEU A 23 -26.25 4.35 -0.24
C LEU A 23 -27.47 5.13 0.26
N GLU A 24 -27.27 6.16 1.06
CA GLU A 24 -28.32 7.07 1.52
C GLU A 24 -28.94 7.85 0.35
N GLU A 25 -28.11 8.47 -0.51
CA GLU A 25 -28.56 9.23 -1.67
C GLU A 25 -29.40 8.36 -2.63
N THR A 26 -28.95 7.13 -2.85
CA THR A 26 -29.64 6.18 -3.73
C THR A 26 -30.78 5.45 -3.04
N ARG A 27 -31.02 5.71 -1.73
CA ARG A 27 -32.02 5.01 -0.89
C ARG A 27 -31.86 3.50 -0.96
N THR A 28 -30.62 3.02 -0.97
CA THR A 28 -30.30 1.61 -1.05
C THR A 28 -30.11 1.05 0.37
N PRO A 29 -31.03 0.25 0.91
CA PRO A 29 -30.90 -0.30 2.26
C PRO A 29 -29.81 -1.37 2.29
N VAL A 30 -28.99 -1.35 3.35
CA VAL A 30 -28.01 -2.40 3.64
C VAL A 30 -28.68 -3.45 4.51
N ASP A 31 -28.76 -4.67 4.00
CA ASP A 31 -29.33 -5.81 4.72
C ASP A 31 -28.32 -6.43 5.68
N GLN A 32 -27.09 -6.57 5.20
CA GLN A 32 -26.00 -7.21 5.94
C GLN A 32 -24.63 -6.70 5.47
N VAL A 33 -23.67 -6.63 6.39
CA VAL A 33 -22.26 -6.47 6.11
C VAL A 33 -21.54 -7.76 6.52
N LEU A 34 -20.84 -8.40 5.58
CA LEU A 34 -20.11 -9.64 5.80
C LEU A 34 -18.62 -9.37 5.62
N VAL A 35 -17.81 -9.73 6.60
CA VAL A 35 -16.36 -9.51 6.54
C VAL A 35 -15.55 -10.73 6.97
N GLY A 36 -14.36 -10.89 6.41
CA GLY A 36 -13.42 -11.92 6.86
C GLY A 36 -12.94 -11.65 8.29
N TYR A 37 -12.48 -10.45 8.54
CA TYR A 37 -12.01 -10.00 9.86
C TYR A 37 -12.81 -8.80 10.36
N LEU A 38 -13.45 -8.94 11.51
CA LEU A 38 -14.17 -7.88 12.20
C LEU A 38 -13.40 -7.47 13.45
N THR A 39 -13.06 -6.19 13.56
CA THR A 39 -12.45 -5.67 14.79
C THR A 39 -13.48 -5.05 15.73
N GLY A 40 -13.12 -4.84 17.01
CA GLY A 40 -13.99 -4.13 17.96
C GLY A 40 -14.38 -2.74 17.44
N VAL A 41 -13.40 -1.97 16.97
CA VAL A 41 -13.65 -0.63 16.38
C VAL A 41 -14.57 -0.70 15.15
N GLY A 42 -14.38 -1.72 14.31
CA GLY A 42 -15.23 -1.94 13.14
C GLY A 42 -16.67 -2.29 13.52
N ARG A 43 -16.87 -3.13 14.53
CA ARG A 43 -18.19 -3.47 15.04
C ARG A 43 -18.91 -2.24 15.60
N ASP A 44 -18.23 -1.49 16.46
CA ASP A 44 -18.81 -0.28 17.08
C ASP A 44 -19.22 0.76 16.02
N LEU A 45 -18.45 0.86 14.93
CA LEU A 45 -18.82 1.69 13.79
C LEU A 45 -20.10 1.20 13.09
N MET A 46 -20.24 -0.12 12.88
CA MET A 46 -21.45 -0.66 12.24
C MET A 46 -22.67 -0.44 13.12
N GLU A 47 -22.56 -0.62 14.44
CA GLU A 47 -23.62 -0.29 15.39
C GLU A 47 -24.04 1.17 15.29
N GLN A 48 -23.06 2.11 15.19
CA GLN A 48 -23.34 3.53 15.02
C GLN A 48 -24.06 3.86 13.71
N LEU A 49 -23.72 3.15 12.63
CA LEU A 49 -24.37 3.32 11.32
C LEU A 49 -25.67 2.55 11.17
N GLY A 50 -26.03 1.71 12.14
CA GLY A 50 -27.21 0.87 12.09
C GLY A 50 -27.14 -0.27 11.08
N TYR A 51 -25.95 -0.70 10.71
CA TYR A 51 -25.76 -1.80 9.76
C TYR A 51 -25.49 -3.12 10.49
N PRO A 52 -26.30 -4.17 10.25
CA PRO A 52 -26.00 -5.52 10.74
C PRO A 52 -24.64 -5.99 10.18
N VAL A 53 -23.78 -6.53 11.03
CA VAL A 53 -22.45 -7.01 10.62
C VAL A 53 -22.13 -8.37 11.20
N ASP A 54 -21.59 -9.25 10.34
CA ASP A 54 -21.02 -10.53 10.72
C ASP A 54 -19.58 -10.66 10.20
N GLY A 55 -18.71 -11.22 11.04
CA GLY A 55 -17.32 -11.50 10.71
C GLY A 55 -16.97 -12.97 10.93
N ILE A 56 -16.21 -13.57 10.02
CA ILE A 56 -15.69 -14.94 10.20
C ILE A 56 -14.79 -15.00 11.41
N TYR A 57 -13.92 -14.00 11.57
CA TYR A 57 -13.01 -13.85 12.71
C TYR A 57 -13.28 -12.53 13.40
N TYR A 58 -13.49 -12.58 14.71
CA TYR A 58 -13.65 -11.39 15.54
C TYR A 58 -12.37 -11.09 16.33
N LEU A 59 -11.80 -9.90 16.13
CA LEU A 59 -10.58 -9.40 16.77
C LEU A 59 -10.90 -8.15 17.59
N PRO A 60 -11.36 -8.30 18.86
CA PRO A 60 -11.84 -7.18 19.65
C PRO A 60 -10.77 -6.10 19.86
N ASN A 61 -9.54 -6.49 20.05
CA ASN A 61 -8.41 -5.61 20.38
C ASN A 61 -7.30 -5.76 19.33
N LEU A 62 -7.56 -5.34 18.10
CA LEU A 62 -6.51 -5.30 17.10
C LEU A 62 -5.51 -4.18 17.46
N GLN A 63 -4.35 -4.57 17.97
CA GLN A 63 -3.31 -3.64 18.40
C GLN A 63 -2.50 -3.07 17.23
N MET A 64 -2.33 -3.84 16.19
CA MET A 64 -1.55 -3.44 15.01
C MET A 64 -2.16 -3.99 13.73
N ARG A 65 -2.11 -3.18 12.70
CA ARG A 65 -2.35 -3.61 11.32
C ARG A 65 -1.31 -2.97 10.42
N PHE A 66 -0.88 -3.69 9.43
CA PHE A 66 -0.14 -3.11 8.31
C PHE A 66 -0.97 -3.23 7.04
N VAL A 67 -0.72 -2.34 6.10
CA VAL A 67 -1.31 -2.38 4.78
C VAL A 67 -0.25 -2.96 3.85
N GLU A 68 -0.50 -4.13 3.27
CA GLU A 68 0.47 -4.83 2.42
C GLU A 68 1.06 -3.92 1.33
N SER A 69 0.23 -3.06 0.75
CA SER A 69 0.70 -2.12 -0.27
C SER A 69 1.84 -1.21 0.21
N THR A 70 1.97 -0.96 1.53
CA THR A 70 3.08 -0.15 2.06
C THR A 70 4.41 -0.88 2.06
N LEU A 71 4.40 -2.20 1.83
CA LEU A 71 5.60 -3.03 1.75
C LEU A 71 6.20 -3.12 0.33
N TYR A 72 5.44 -2.74 -0.69
CA TYR A 72 5.85 -2.90 -2.09
C TYR A 72 6.08 -1.55 -2.77
N PRO A 73 7.32 -1.06 -2.82
CA PRO A 73 7.65 0.22 -3.44
C PRO A 73 7.26 0.25 -4.93
N PHE A 74 6.90 1.42 -5.44
CA PHE A 74 6.40 1.69 -6.78
C PHE A 74 5.03 1.06 -7.09
N ILE A 75 4.74 -0.15 -6.59
CA ILE A 75 3.46 -0.85 -6.81
C ILE A 75 2.40 -0.32 -5.85
N GLY A 76 2.80 0.05 -4.64
CA GLY A 76 1.93 0.55 -3.59
C GLY A 76 2.65 1.47 -2.62
N GLY A 77 1.93 1.91 -1.62
CA GLY A 77 2.39 2.81 -0.56
C GLY A 77 1.25 3.68 -0.04
N ASP A 78 1.47 4.31 1.10
CA ASP A 78 0.56 5.35 1.59
C ASP A 78 0.81 6.63 0.77
N THR A 79 -0.11 6.97 -0.12
CA THR A 79 0.01 8.16 -0.96
C THR A 79 0.02 9.42 -0.10
N VAL A 80 1.06 10.22 -0.25
CA VAL A 80 1.18 11.52 0.41
C VAL A 80 0.58 12.57 -0.50
N ARG A 81 -0.51 13.20 -0.06
CA ARG A 81 -1.07 14.34 -0.78
C ARG A 81 -0.12 15.53 -0.65
N ARG A 82 0.52 15.89 -1.74
CA ARG A 82 1.29 17.14 -1.86
C ARG A 82 0.65 18.05 -2.88
N THR A 83 0.78 19.35 -2.65
CA THR A 83 0.39 20.41 -3.61
C THR A 83 1.30 20.44 -4.83
N GLU A 84 2.54 19.99 -4.68
CA GLU A 84 3.52 19.91 -5.76
C GLU A 84 3.51 18.49 -6.38
N ARG A 85 3.32 18.45 -7.68
CA ARG A 85 3.46 17.21 -8.45
C ARG A 85 4.94 16.91 -8.68
N LEU A 86 5.31 15.65 -8.46
CA LEU A 86 6.64 15.17 -8.84
C LEU A 86 6.79 15.14 -10.38
N PRO A 87 8.03 15.15 -10.90
CA PRO A 87 8.28 14.98 -12.33
C PRO A 87 7.51 13.79 -12.90
N GLY A 88 6.95 13.93 -14.09
CA GLY A 88 6.15 12.88 -14.74
C GLY A 88 4.73 12.70 -14.19
N GLY A 89 4.24 13.58 -13.30
CA GLY A 89 2.92 13.48 -12.69
C GLY A 89 2.80 12.38 -11.63
N LEU A 90 3.94 11.81 -11.21
CA LEU A 90 4.01 10.74 -10.22
C LEU A 90 3.57 11.22 -8.84
N GLN A 91 2.92 10.33 -8.09
CA GLN A 91 2.48 10.60 -6.73
C GLN A 91 3.53 10.09 -5.72
N PRO A 92 3.89 10.89 -4.71
CA PRO A 92 4.77 10.42 -3.66
C PRO A 92 4.04 9.44 -2.73
N SER A 93 4.77 8.43 -2.23
CA SER A 93 4.27 7.46 -1.28
C SER A 93 5.22 7.25 -0.12
N VAL A 94 4.70 6.77 0.99
CA VAL A 94 5.50 6.27 2.11
C VAL A 94 5.44 4.75 2.10
N ASN A 95 6.60 4.12 1.96
CA ASN A 95 6.75 2.68 2.12
C ASN A 95 7.40 2.40 3.48
N ARG A 96 6.78 1.50 4.25
CA ARG A 96 7.18 1.20 5.63
C ARG A 96 8.15 0.02 5.69
N ILE A 97 9.19 0.11 4.88
CA ILE A 97 10.32 -0.82 4.83
C ILE A 97 11.62 -0.03 4.59
N LEU A 98 12.75 -0.63 4.97
CA LEU A 98 14.05 -0.09 4.63
C LEU A 98 14.28 -0.15 3.10
N PRO A 99 14.99 0.80 2.50
CA PRO A 99 15.67 1.95 3.10
C PRO A 99 14.79 3.20 3.26
N TYR A 100 13.48 3.13 3.01
CA TYR A 100 12.59 4.30 2.97
C TYR A 100 12.18 4.76 4.37
N ALA A 101 11.72 3.83 5.20
CA ALA A 101 11.35 4.08 6.59
C ALA A 101 11.64 2.84 7.45
N ALA A 102 11.77 3.02 8.75
CA ALA A 102 11.79 1.88 9.66
C ALA A 102 10.44 1.17 9.66
N PRO A 103 10.40 -0.17 9.64
CA PRO A 103 9.15 -0.91 9.81
C PRO A 103 8.57 -0.68 11.21
N GLU A 104 7.43 0.00 11.31
CA GLU A 104 6.79 0.33 12.60
C GLU A 104 5.60 -0.59 12.94
N PHE A 105 5.30 -1.57 12.09
CA PHE A 105 4.10 -2.40 12.22
C PHE A 105 4.27 -3.62 13.13
N ALA A 106 5.49 -3.95 13.56
CA ALA A 106 5.77 -4.97 14.57
C ALA A 106 7.08 -4.65 15.29
N PRO A 107 7.21 -5.00 16.59
CA PRO A 107 8.50 -4.98 17.25
C PRO A 107 9.41 -6.02 16.57
N MET A 108 10.39 -5.54 15.82
CA MET A 108 11.37 -6.34 15.10
C MET A 108 12.77 -5.89 15.48
N ASP A 109 13.70 -6.85 15.58
CA ASP A 109 15.11 -6.52 15.61
C ASP A 109 15.59 -6.01 14.25
N GLY A 110 16.74 -5.36 14.23
CA GLY A 110 17.26 -4.73 13.00
C GLY A 110 17.54 -5.74 11.89
N ARG A 111 17.88 -6.99 12.23
CA ARG A 111 18.14 -8.05 11.25
C ARG A 111 16.85 -8.52 10.59
N THR A 112 15.82 -8.81 11.38
CA THR A 112 14.49 -9.21 10.87
C THR A 112 13.87 -8.10 10.01
N ALA A 113 14.00 -6.83 10.42
CA ALA A 113 13.53 -5.69 9.64
C ALA A 113 14.26 -5.58 8.30
N TRP A 114 15.58 -5.84 8.29
CA TRP A 114 16.39 -5.82 7.09
C TRP A 114 16.02 -6.97 6.13
N GLU A 115 15.90 -8.20 6.64
CA GLU A 115 15.53 -9.39 5.86
C GLU A 115 14.13 -9.25 5.23
N LEU A 116 13.16 -8.78 6.00
CA LEU A 116 11.82 -8.48 5.49
C LEU A 116 11.86 -7.43 4.38
N SER A 117 12.59 -6.34 4.61
CA SER A 117 12.70 -5.25 3.64
C SER A 117 13.33 -5.72 2.33
N LEU A 118 14.38 -6.54 2.42
CA LEU A 118 15.03 -7.11 1.24
C LEU A 118 14.07 -8.00 0.45
N CYS A 119 13.35 -8.89 1.13
CA CYS A 119 12.33 -9.75 0.50
C CYS A 119 11.26 -8.92 -0.21
N CYS A 120 10.75 -7.86 0.42
CA CYS A 120 9.72 -7.00 -0.18
C CYS A 120 10.24 -6.24 -1.41
N LEU A 121 11.49 -5.73 -1.36
CA LEU A 121 12.11 -5.05 -2.50
C LEU A 121 12.33 -6.02 -3.68
N GLU A 122 12.84 -7.21 -3.41
CA GLU A 122 13.07 -8.22 -4.44
C GLU A 122 11.76 -8.67 -5.09
N ASN A 123 10.72 -8.92 -4.31
CA ASN A 123 9.39 -9.25 -4.83
C ASN A 123 8.81 -8.10 -5.68
N ALA A 124 8.91 -6.86 -5.21
CA ALA A 124 8.44 -5.69 -5.97
C ALA A 124 9.18 -5.55 -7.29
N ARG A 125 10.51 -5.74 -7.28
CA ARG A 125 11.34 -5.74 -8.50
C ARG A 125 10.89 -6.82 -9.48
N ASP A 126 10.67 -8.04 -9.02
CA ASP A 126 10.30 -9.15 -9.89
C ASP A 126 8.92 -8.96 -10.53
N ILE A 127 7.96 -8.41 -9.79
CA ILE A 127 6.66 -8.02 -10.32
C ILE A 127 6.82 -6.95 -11.41
N LEU A 128 7.61 -5.92 -11.15
CA LEU A 128 7.85 -4.84 -12.11
C LEU A 128 8.57 -5.34 -13.37
N LEU A 129 9.57 -6.22 -13.22
CA LEU A 129 10.25 -6.86 -14.36
C LEU A 129 9.27 -7.65 -15.24
N ALA A 130 8.35 -8.38 -14.64
CA ALA A 130 7.32 -9.10 -15.36
C ALA A 130 6.41 -8.14 -16.14
N LEU A 131 5.92 -7.08 -15.51
CA LEU A 131 5.10 -6.03 -16.14
C LEU A 131 5.86 -5.32 -17.28
N GLU A 132 7.11 -4.95 -17.07
CA GLU A 132 7.96 -4.28 -18.07
C GLU A 132 8.24 -5.19 -19.28
N THR A 133 8.40 -6.49 -19.04
CA THR A 133 8.60 -7.49 -20.08
C THR A 133 7.35 -7.64 -20.94
N GLU A 134 6.18 -7.76 -20.30
CA GLU A 134 4.91 -7.86 -21.00
C GLU A 134 4.61 -6.58 -21.79
N PHE A 135 4.82 -5.42 -21.19
CA PHE A 135 4.65 -4.13 -21.88
C PHE A 135 5.54 -4.03 -23.11
N ARG A 136 6.80 -4.46 -23.01
CA ARG A 136 7.74 -4.45 -24.14
C ARG A 136 7.28 -5.37 -25.26
N SER A 137 6.76 -6.54 -24.92
CA SER A 137 6.25 -7.50 -25.88
C SER A 137 5.04 -6.94 -26.65
N LEU A 138 4.14 -6.22 -25.97
CA LEU A 138 2.93 -5.67 -26.57
C LEU A 138 3.18 -4.39 -27.38
N TYR A 139 4.07 -3.52 -26.91
CA TYR A 139 4.21 -2.17 -27.45
C TYR A 139 5.56 -1.88 -28.12
N ALA A 140 6.49 -2.84 -28.14
CA ALA A 140 7.85 -2.71 -28.70
C ALA A 140 8.65 -1.51 -28.15
N ARG A 141 8.41 -1.11 -26.88
CA ARG A 141 9.10 -0.02 -26.19
C ARG A 141 9.22 -0.29 -24.70
N ASN A 142 10.19 0.41 -24.07
CA ASN A 142 10.43 0.24 -22.63
C ASN A 142 9.36 0.97 -21.81
N LEU A 143 8.93 0.34 -20.73
CA LEU A 143 8.12 0.94 -19.70
C LEU A 143 9.04 1.69 -18.72
N THR A 144 8.90 3.00 -18.65
CA THR A 144 9.72 3.88 -17.80
C THR A 144 8.82 4.61 -16.79
N LEU A 145 9.38 5.13 -15.70
CA LEU A 145 8.60 5.79 -14.66
C LEU A 145 7.71 6.92 -15.22
N ASN A 146 8.24 7.75 -16.12
CA ASN A 146 7.47 8.83 -16.73
C ASN A 146 6.29 8.36 -17.62
N ARG A 147 6.26 7.08 -18.00
CA ARG A 147 5.15 6.48 -18.76
C ARG A 147 4.11 5.80 -17.88
N LEU A 148 4.50 5.46 -16.67
CA LEU A 148 3.59 4.87 -15.68
C LEU A 148 2.64 5.91 -15.09
N GLY A 149 3.04 7.18 -15.03
CA GLY A 149 2.20 8.28 -14.55
C GLY A 149 1.57 7.97 -13.20
N GLU A 150 0.24 8.09 -13.11
CA GLU A 150 -0.51 7.83 -11.87
C GLU A 150 -0.65 6.34 -11.50
N ALA A 151 -0.19 5.42 -12.38
CA ALA A 151 -0.28 3.98 -12.12
C ALA A 151 0.74 3.49 -11.07
N VAL A 152 1.78 4.26 -10.80
CA VAL A 152 2.76 3.97 -9.77
C VAL A 152 2.98 5.15 -8.85
N VAL A 153 3.49 4.86 -7.68
CA VAL A 153 3.84 5.85 -6.66
C VAL A 153 5.35 5.83 -6.41
N LEU A 154 5.93 7.00 -6.18
CA LEU A 154 7.37 7.10 -5.89
C LEU A 154 7.62 6.99 -4.39
N PRO A 155 8.46 6.04 -3.95
CA PRO A 155 8.86 5.94 -2.55
C PRO A 155 9.59 7.21 -2.08
N LEU A 156 9.26 7.65 -0.86
CA LEU A 156 9.93 8.73 -0.16
C LEU A 156 10.73 8.19 1.02
N CYS A 157 11.81 8.87 1.37
CA CYS A 157 12.55 8.66 2.61
C CYS A 157 12.29 9.82 3.57
N PRO A 158 11.24 9.80 4.39
CA PRO A 158 10.88 10.91 5.27
C PRO A 158 11.99 11.23 6.29
N ASP A 159 12.70 10.21 6.79
CA ASP A 159 13.74 10.35 7.82
C ASP A 159 15.04 11.01 7.32
N LYS A 160 15.21 11.13 6.00
CA LYS A 160 16.42 11.73 5.39
C LYS A 160 16.18 13.11 4.82
N GLY A 161 15.06 13.75 5.16
CA GLY A 161 14.75 15.13 4.76
C GLY A 161 14.55 15.33 3.25
N GLY A 162 14.45 14.24 2.49
CA GLY A 162 14.32 14.32 1.04
C GLY A 162 13.81 13.06 0.38
N CYS A 163 13.40 13.22 -0.85
CA CYS A 163 13.07 12.11 -1.74
C CYS A 163 14.35 11.42 -2.19
N ILE A 164 14.35 10.10 -2.31
CA ILE A 164 15.26 9.45 -3.23
C ILE A 164 14.95 10.02 -4.61
N THR A 165 15.95 10.61 -5.25
CA THR A 165 15.76 11.17 -6.59
C THR A 165 15.89 10.03 -7.59
N TYR A 166 14.79 9.71 -8.24
CA TYR A 166 14.79 8.72 -9.31
C TYR A 166 14.86 9.41 -10.67
N ASP A 167 15.63 8.80 -11.57
CA ASP A 167 15.62 9.18 -12.98
C ASP A 167 14.34 8.60 -13.62
N VAL A 168 13.37 9.47 -13.90
CA VAL A 168 12.06 9.07 -14.45
C VAL A 168 12.14 8.49 -15.87
N SER A 169 13.29 8.60 -16.54
CA SER A 169 13.53 7.94 -17.83
C SER A 169 13.89 6.46 -17.68
N ARG A 170 14.18 6.01 -16.47
CA ARG A 170 14.49 4.60 -16.18
C ARG A 170 13.24 3.79 -15.91
N ALA A 171 13.40 2.48 -16.02
CA ALA A 171 12.41 1.51 -15.59
C ALA A 171 12.30 1.47 -14.06
N ALA A 172 11.13 1.19 -13.51
CA ALA A 172 10.92 1.11 -12.06
C ALA A 172 11.74 -0.03 -11.43
N SER A 173 11.85 -1.18 -12.12
CA SER A 173 12.70 -2.30 -11.70
C SER A 173 14.17 -1.89 -11.55
N ALA A 174 14.69 -1.11 -12.50
CA ALA A 174 16.07 -0.63 -12.45
C ALA A 174 16.32 0.41 -11.33
N CYS A 175 15.27 1.13 -10.90
CA CYS A 175 15.34 1.98 -9.72
C CYS A 175 15.39 1.14 -8.44
N LEU A 176 14.57 0.09 -8.35
CA LEU A 176 14.58 -0.84 -7.21
C LEU A 176 15.90 -1.60 -7.06
N GLU A 177 16.58 -1.94 -8.16
CA GLU A 177 17.94 -2.51 -8.06
C GLU A 177 18.89 -1.59 -7.28
N GLY A 178 18.82 -0.27 -7.53
CA GLY A 178 19.60 0.72 -6.77
C GLY A 178 19.23 0.74 -5.29
N ASP A 179 17.95 0.63 -4.96
CA ASP A 179 17.46 0.61 -3.57
C ASP A 179 17.84 -0.69 -2.86
N ILE A 180 17.82 -1.83 -3.56
CA ILE A 180 18.31 -3.12 -3.06
C ILE A 180 19.81 -3.04 -2.74
N GLU A 181 20.60 -2.47 -3.63
CA GLU A 181 22.04 -2.28 -3.38
C GLU A 181 22.31 -1.31 -2.21
N LEU A 182 21.48 -0.28 -2.05
CA LEU A 182 21.54 0.60 -0.89
C LEU A 182 21.23 -0.17 0.40
N LEU A 183 20.16 -0.97 0.39
CA LEU A 183 19.77 -1.79 1.56
C LEU A 183 20.84 -2.82 1.92
N LYS A 184 21.49 -3.46 0.95
CA LYS A 184 22.58 -4.42 1.21
C LYS A 184 23.75 -3.79 1.95
N ARG A 185 24.05 -2.50 1.68
CA ARG A 185 25.08 -1.74 2.41
C ARG A 185 24.68 -1.38 3.84
N MET A 186 23.38 -1.39 4.13
CA MET A 186 22.82 -1.13 5.47
C MET A 186 22.69 -2.40 6.32
N ARG A 187 23.19 -3.55 5.85
CA ARG A 187 23.11 -4.81 6.58
C ARG A 187 23.65 -4.65 8.01
N PRO A 188 22.84 -5.00 9.03
CA PRO A 188 23.31 -4.98 10.40
C PRO A 188 24.52 -5.91 10.58
N ALA A 189 25.46 -5.51 11.42
CA ALA A 189 26.54 -6.39 11.83
C ALA A 189 25.96 -7.57 12.63
N ASP A 190 26.55 -8.73 12.46
CA ASP A 190 26.17 -9.97 13.18
C ASP A 190 26.41 -9.85 14.68
#